data_6811276c4a5645e9626d57eb376ea03a
#
_entry.id   6811276c4a5645e9626d57eb376ea03a
#
_cell.length_a   1.000
_cell.length_b   1.000
_cell.length_c   1.000
_cell.angle_alpha   90.00
_cell.angle_beta   90.00
_cell.angle_gamma   90.00
#
_symmetry.space_group_name_H-M   'P 1'
#
loop_
_entity.id
_entity.type
_entity.pdbx_description
1 polymer ?
#
loop_
_entity_poly.entity_id
_entity_poly.type
_entity_poly.pdbx_seq_one_letter_code
_entity_poly.pdbx_strand_id
1 'polypeptide(L)'
;NNEELLYQLFGVDAQILIDHAWGIEPCTMADIKAYCPRDHSLGAGQVLPKPYPHQDAALIVREMADQLALALVEKGLVTPSVTLHVGFDRTALDGGRYCGPIHIDHYGRKVPKSAHGSVDLGGPTALTSKIVPGALRLFEQIADPDLPVRRITLTANRVIPKASVVVQCNFWDDPAGEKREHALQQAFVAVRKRYGKNALFRGMDLLENARTLTRNEEIGGHRA
;
A
#
# COMPACT_ATOMS: atom_id res chain seq x y z
N ASN A 1 -1.18 -38.54 -15.05
CA ASN A 1 -0.83 -37.42 -14.14
C ASN A 1 0.66 -37.53 -13.86
N ASN A 2 1.41 -36.52 -14.28
CA ASN A 2 2.86 -36.50 -14.09
C ASN A 2 3.19 -35.44 -13.02
N GLU A 3 3.30 -35.88 -11.76
CA GLU A 3 3.65 -35.01 -10.65
C GLU A 3 5.04 -34.41 -10.81
N GLU A 4 5.99 -35.16 -11.43
CA GLU A 4 7.33 -34.66 -11.72
C GLU A 4 7.29 -33.42 -12.62
N LEU A 5 6.37 -33.37 -13.60
CA LEU A 5 6.18 -32.19 -14.45
C LEU A 5 5.71 -30.98 -13.65
N LEU A 6 4.83 -31.22 -12.67
CA LEU A 6 4.38 -30.14 -11.78
C LEU A 6 5.53 -29.59 -10.94
N TYR A 7 6.37 -30.47 -10.37
CA TYR A 7 7.57 -30.04 -9.63
C TYR A 7 8.57 -29.31 -10.52
N GLN A 8 8.74 -29.70 -11.78
CA GLN A 8 9.59 -29.00 -12.73
C GLN A 8 9.07 -27.59 -13.06
N LEU A 9 7.74 -27.43 -13.16
CA LEU A 9 7.09 -26.18 -13.53
C LEU A 9 6.94 -25.20 -12.35
N PHE A 10 6.63 -25.72 -11.16
CA PHE A 10 6.21 -24.92 -10.00
C PHE A 10 7.14 -25.07 -8.78
N GLY A 11 8.18 -25.92 -8.86
CA GLY A 11 9.08 -26.17 -7.74
C GLY A 11 8.32 -26.70 -6.51
N VAL A 12 8.64 -26.21 -5.33
CA VAL A 12 8.02 -26.65 -4.07
C VAL A 12 6.52 -26.32 -3.97
N ASP A 13 6.04 -25.34 -4.72
CA ASP A 13 4.63 -24.97 -4.75
C ASP A 13 3.76 -26.02 -5.43
N ALA A 14 4.38 -26.95 -6.20
CA ALA A 14 3.70 -28.10 -6.78
C ALA A 14 3.01 -28.98 -5.73
N GLN A 15 3.61 -29.11 -4.54
CA GLN A 15 3.03 -29.90 -3.45
C GLN A 15 1.63 -29.39 -3.07
N ILE A 16 1.47 -28.07 -2.96
CA ILE A 16 0.18 -27.45 -2.62
C ILE A 16 -0.86 -27.76 -3.70
N LEU A 17 -0.47 -27.68 -4.99
CA LEU A 17 -1.36 -27.99 -6.10
C LEU A 17 -1.80 -29.46 -6.10
N ILE A 18 -0.88 -30.36 -5.81
CA ILE A 18 -1.14 -31.81 -5.74
C ILE A 18 -2.07 -32.11 -4.57
N ASP A 19 -1.74 -31.60 -3.37
CA ASP A 19 -2.53 -31.81 -2.17
C ASP A 19 -3.97 -31.30 -2.35
N HIS A 20 -4.13 -30.08 -2.86
CA HIS A 20 -5.46 -29.51 -3.13
C HIS A 20 -6.22 -30.29 -4.21
N ALA A 21 -5.54 -30.82 -5.23
CA ALA A 21 -6.18 -31.66 -6.25
C ALA A 21 -6.71 -32.97 -5.65
N TRP A 22 -6.07 -33.50 -4.59
CA TRP A 22 -6.53 -34.64 -3.82
C TRP A 22 -7.52 -34.28 -2.69
N GLY A 23 -7.86 -32.99 -2.54
CA GLY A 23 -8.74 -32.50 -1.46
C GLY A 23 -8.06 -32.45 -0.09
N ILE A 24 -6.75 -32.44 -0.05
CA ILE A 24 -5.96 -32.34 1.18
C ILE A 24 -5.70 -30.87 1.47
N GLU A 25 -6.23 -30.36 2.58
CA GLU A 25 -5.97 -29.02 3.09
C GLU A 25 -5.52 -29.12 4.55
N PRO A 26 -4.21 -29.07 4.82
CA PRO A 26 -3.69 -29.18 6.19
C PRO A 26 -3.93 -27.92 7.03
N CYS A 27 -4.16 -26.76 6.37
CA CYS A 27 -4.37 -25.50 7.05
C CYS A 27 -5.82 -25.36 7.52
N THR A 28 -6.03 -25.37 8.83
CA THR A 28 -7.37 -25.18 9.41
C THR A 28 -7.71 -23.71 9.64
N MET A 29 -9.01 -23.39 9.81
CA MET A 29 -9.43 -22.05 10.20
C MET A 29 -8.85 -21.60 11.56
N ALA A 30 -8.51 -22.56 12.43
CA ALA A 30 -7.84 -22.27 13.69
C ALA A 30 -6.39 -21.82 13.44
N ASP A 31 -5.68 -22.48 12.52
CA ASP A 31 -4.30 -22.11 12.14
C ASP A 31 -4.26 -20.74 11.50
N ILE A 32 -5.22 -20.43 10.61
CA ILE A 32 -5.34 -19.09 9.99
C ILE A 32 -5.56 -18.01 11.07
N LYS A 33 -6.42 -18.28 12.06
CA LYS A 33 -6.69 -17.33 13.15
C LYS A 33 -5.51 -17.18 14.12
N ALA A 34 -4.75 -18.25 14.33
CA ALA A 34 -3.57 -18.26 15.20
C ALA A 34 -2.31 -17.71 14.51
N TYR A 35 -2.32 -17.58 13.18
CA TYR A 35 -1.17 -17.14 12.43
C TYR A 35 -0.78 -15.69 12.77
N CYS A 36 0.43 -15.54 13.28
CA CYS A 36 1.07 -14.23 13.47
C CYS A 36 2.13 -14.04 12.38
N PRO A 37 1.96 -13.09 11.45
CA PRO A 37 2.97 -12.80 10.44
C PRO A 37 4.31 -12.47 11.08
N ARG A 38 5.39 -13.04 10.56
CA ARG A 38 6.77 -12.71 10.97
C ARG A 38 7.22 -11.38 10.34
N ASP A 39 6.58 -10.99 9.25
CA ASP A 39 6.90 -9.74 8.57
C ASP A 39 6.34 -8.54 9.32
N HIS A 40 7.24 -7.64 9.62
CA HIS A 40 6.91 -6.37 10.26
C HIS A 40 6.63 -5.29 9.20
N SER A 41 5.66 -5.56 8.33
CA SER A 41 5.22 -4.62 7.30
C SER A 41 3.70 -4.47 7.28
N LEU A 42 3.23 -3.29 6.91
CA LEU A 42 1.81 -3.00 6.68
C LEU A 42 1.69 -2.25 5.36
N GLY A 43 1.02 -2.84 4.40
CA GLY A 43 0.90 -2.25 3.07
C GLY A 43 -0.48 -2.38 2.47
N ALA A 44 -0.73 -1.58 1.46
CA ALA A 44 -1.89 -1.65 0.61
C ALA A 44 -1.50 -1.34 -0.83
N GLY A 45 -2.12 -2.06 -1.77
CA GLY A 45 -1.99 -1.81 -3.20
C GLY A 45 -3.35 -1.57 -3.82
N GLN A 46 -3.35 -0.85 -4.93
CA GLN A 46 -4.54 -0.74 -5.77
C GLN A 46 -4.17 -0.66 -7.24
N VAL A 47 -5.01 -1.26 -8.07
CA VAL A 47 -5.01 -1.08 -9.51
C VAL A 47 -6.04 0.00 -9.83
N LEU A 48 -5.62 1.00 -10.59
CA LEU A 48 -6.50 2.12 -10.96
C LEU A 48 -7.46 1.69 -12.07
N PRO A 49 -8.70 2.19 -12.12
CA PRO A 49 -9.71 1.76 -13.09
C PRO A 49 -9.35 2.17 -14.54
N LYS A 50 -8.61 3.24 -14.69
CA LYS A 50 -8.08 3.77 -15.95
C LYS A 50 -6.62 4.20 -15.76
N PRO A 51 -5.84 4.45 -16.82
CA PRO A 51 -4.54 5.11 -16.69
C PRO A 51 -4.71 6.51 -16.09
N TYR A 52 -3.95 6.83 -15.04
CA TYR A 52 -4.00 8.14 -14.38
C TYR A 52 -2.76 8.96 -14.77
N PRO A 53 -2.93 10.24 -15.17
CA PRO A 53 -1.81 11.14 -15.31
C PRO A 53 -1.13 11.36 -13.96
N HIS A 54 0.11 11.81 -13.98
CA HIS A 54 0.98 11.96 -12.80
C HIS A 54 0.30 12.74 -11.66
N GLN A 55 -0.38 13.85 -11.96
CA GLN A 55 -1.06 14.67 -10.95
C GLN A 55 -2.19 13.92 -10.23
N ASP A 56 -3.01 13.18 -10.98
CA ASP A 56 -4.08 12.37 -10.41
C ASP A 56 -3.53 11.19 -9.61
N ALA A 57 -2.43 10.57 -10.09
CA ALA A 57 -1.75 9.52 -9.36
C ALA A 57 -1.14 10.02 -8.03
N ALA A 58 -0.64 11.26 -7.99
CA ALA A 58 -0.18 11.90 -6.75
C ALA A 58 -1.31 12.05 -5.73
N LEU A 59 -2.55 12.37 -6.17
CA LEU A 59 -3.72 12.38 -5.30
C LEU A 59 -3.96 11.00 -4.68
N ILE A 60 -3.89 9.93 -5.48
CA ILE A 60 -4.05 8.55 -4.98
C ILE A 60 -2.95 8.18 -3.97
N VAL A 61 -1.69 8.57 -4.23
CA VAL A 61 -0.59 8.36 -3.26
C VAL A 61 -0.90 9.07 -1.95
N ARG A 62 -1.43 10.30 -2.00
CA ARG A 62 -1.83 11.07 -0.81
C ARG A 62 -2.95 10.38 -0.04
N GLU A 63 -3.99 9.90 -0.71
CA GLU A 63 -5.08 9.13 -0.12
C GLU A 63 -4.55 7.85 0.56
N MET A 64 -3.72 7.09 -0.16
CA MET A 64 -3.15 5.84 0.37
C MET A 64 -2.25 6.08 1.58
N ALA A 65 -1.46 7.16 1.58
CA ALA A 65 -0.59 7.52 2.69
C ALA A 65 -1.39 7.96 3.94
N ASP A 66 -2.48 8.71 3.78
CA ASP A 66 -3.38 9.04 4.90
C ASP A 66 -4.06 7.79 5.47
N GLN A 67 -4.55 6.90 4.59
CA GLN A 67 -5.14 5.62 5.03
C GLN A 67 -4.12 4.73 5.76
N LEU A 68 -2.87 4.68 5.28
CA LEU A 68 -1.80 3.93 5.93
C LEU A 68 -1.50 4.49 7.32
N ALA A 69 -1.43 5.82 7.47
CA ALA A 69 -1.23 6.48 8.76
C ALA A 69 -2.37 6.16 9.75
N LEU A 70 -3.62 6.21 9.29
CA LEU A 70 -4.79 5.85 10.11
C LEU A 70 -4.78 4.37 10.49
N ALA A 71 -4.39 3.47 9.58
CA ALA A 71 -4.29 2.04 9.87
C ALA A 71 -3.19 1.73 10.89
N LEU A 72 -2.06 2.43 10.85
CA LEU A 72 -1.00 2.34 11.87
C LEU A 72 -1.52 2.78 13.24
N VAL A 73 -2.23 3.91 13.31
CA VAL A 73 -2.84 4.40 14.57
C VAL A 73 -3.86 3.42 15.12
N GLU A 74 -4.74 2.88 14.26
CA GLU A 74 -5.75 1.89 14.66
C GLU A 74 -5.13 0.65 15.28
N LYS A 75 -4.01 0.19 14.72
CA LYS A 75 -3.27 -0.99 15.20
C LYS A 75 -2.28 -0.68 16.33
N GLY A 76 -2.12 0.57 16.73
CA GLY A 76 -1.11 0.98 17.72
C GLY A 76 0.32 0.77 17.25
N LEU A 77 0.57 0.85 15.95
CA LEU A 77 1.87 0.63 15.29
C LEU A 77 2.49 1.94 14.81
N VAL A 78 3.79 1.91 14.61
CA VAL A 78 4.57 2.98 13.99
C VAL A 78 5.57 2.40 13.00
N THR A 79 6.02 3.21 12.05
CA THR A 79 7.00 2.84 11.02
C THR A 79 8.10 3.89 10.89
N PRO A 80 9.37 3.51 10.71
CA PRO A 80 10.45 4.46 10.42
C PRO A 80 10.57 4.80 8.94
N SER A 81 9.98 4.01 8.03
CA SER A 81 10.13 4.20 6.59
C SER A 81 8.95 3.66 5.81
N VAL A 82 8.72 4.22 4.62
CA VAL A 82 7.73 3.71 3.67
C VAL A 82 8.37 3.39 2.33
N THR A 83 7.87 2.35 1.67
CA THR A 83 8.22 1.96 0.30
C THR A 83 7.04 2.22 -0.62
N LEU A 84 7.31 2.85 -1.75
CA LEU A 84 6.34 3.09 -2.80
C LEU A 84 6.75 2.32 -4.06
N HIS A 85 5.80 1.64 -4.66
CA HIS A 85 5.93 1.00 -5.96
C HIS A 85 4.87 1.55 -6.90
N VAL A 86 5.28 1.99 -8.08
CA VAL A 86 4.44 2.59 -9.12
C VAL A 86 4.55 1.77 -10.39
N GLY A 87 3.44 1.18 -10.82
CA GLY A 87 3.33 0.47 -12.09
C GLY A 87 2.66 1.36 -13.13
N PHE A 88 3.29 1.46 -14.31
CA PHE A 88 2.79 2.28 -15.40
C PHE A 88 1.86 1.49 -16.32
N ASP A 89 1.00 2.19 -17.03
CA ASP A 89 0.09 1.58 -17.98
C ASP A 89 0.80 1.26 -19.31
N ARG A 90 0.35 0.18 -19.98
CA ARG A 90 0.88 -0.24 -21.27
C ARG A 90 0.62 0.78 -22.39
N THR A 91 -0.39 1.63 -22.25
CA THR A 91 -0.68 2.69 -23.23
C THR A 91 0.48 3.67 -23.40
N ALA A 92 1.40 3.74 -22.44
CA ALA A 92 2.67 4.48 -22.61
C ALA A 92 3.54 3.97 -23.77
N LEU A 93 3.34 2.71 -24.21
CA LEU A 93 4.06 2.12 -25.33
C LEU A 93 3.39 2.40 -26.68
N ASP A 94 2.14 2.89 -26.67
CA ASP A 94 1.40 3.21 -27.86
C ASP A 94 2.02 4.46 -28.53
N GLY A 95 2.33 4.35 -29.82
CA GLY A 95 2.92 5.46 -30.57
C GLY A 95 4.45 5.54 -30.57
N GLY A 96 5.15 4.58 -29.95
CA GLY A 96 6.61 4.40 -30.09
C GLY A 96 7.48 5.52 -29.50
N ARG A 97 6.93 6.38 -28.63
CA ARG A 97 7.66 7.48 -27.99
C ARG A 97 8.45 7.07 -26.76
N TYR A 98 8.05 5.96 -26.13
CA TYR A 98 8.72 5.48 -24.93
C TYR A 98 10.02 4.76 -25.29
N CYS A 99 11.15 5.29 -24.83
CA CYS A 99 12.49 4.74 -25.04
C CYS A 99 13.09 4.09 -23.78
N GLY A 100 12.31 4.01 -22.70
CA GLY A 100 12.77 3.45 -21.42
C GLY A 100 12.75 1.90 -21.39
N PRO A 101 13.17 1.30 -20.28
CA PRO A 101 13.19 -0.15 -20.12
C PRO A 101 11.77 -0.71 -20.05
N ILE A 102 11.55 -1.82 -20.77
CA ILE A 102 10.28 -2.56 -20.83
C ILE A 102 10.45 -3.89 -20.12
N HIS A 103 9.42 -4.36 -19.42
CA HIS A 103 9.35 -5.71 -18.91
C HIS A 103 8.05 -6.40 -19.35
N ILE A 104 7.99 -7.71 -19.20
CA ILE A 104 6.81 -8.51 -19.47
C ILE A 104 6.09 -8.73 -18.14
N ASP A 105 4.81 -8.34 -18.07
CA ASP A 105 4.00 -8.56 -16.87
C ASP A 105 3.57 -10.04 -16.72
N HIS A 106 2.93 -10.38 -15.60
CA HIS A 106 2.44 -11.74 -15.32
C HIS A 106 1.50 -12.29 -16.42
N TYR A 107 0.85 -11.44 -17.19
CA TYR A 107 -0.04 -11.82 -18.29
C TYR A 107 0.67 -11.87 -19.65
N GLY A 108 2.00 -11.79 -19.69
CA GLY A 108 2.77 -11.81 -20.92
C GLY A 108 2.74 -10.51 -21.73
N ARG A 109 2.26 -9.40 -21.14
CA ARG A 109 2.13 -8.12 -21.83
C ARG A 109 3.36 -7.26 -21.59
N LYS A 110 3.79 -6.57 -22.63
CA LYS A 110 4.85 -5.55 -22.52
C LYS A 110 4.29 -4.33 -21.77
N VAL A 111 4.99 -3.88 -20.74
CA VAL A 111 4.69 -2.69 -19.95
C VAL A 111 5.97 -1.94 -19.64
N PRO A 112 5.94 -0.62 -19.43
CA PRO A 112 7.10 0.11 -18.93
C PRO A 112 7.57 -0.47 -17.60
N LYS A 113 8.88 -0.45 -17.36
CA LYS A 113 9.44 -0.91 -16.08
C LYS A 113 8.84 -0.06 -14.95
N SER A 114 8.31 -0.74 -13.93
CA SER A 114 7.80 -0.07 -12.73
C SER A 114 8.90 0.69 -11.98
N ALA A 115 8.51 1.79 -11.35
CA ALA A 115 9.36 2.54 -10.45
C ALA A 115 9.12 2.10 -9.00
N HIS A 116 10.17 2.07 -8.19
CA HIS A 116 10.05 1.80 -6.76
C HIS A 116 11.16 2.51 -5.98
N GLY A 117 10.87 2.79 -4.73
CA GLY A 117 11.82 3.41 -3.84
C GLY A 117 11.32 3.36 -2.40
N SER A 118 12.20 3.76 -1.48
CA SER A 118 11.88 3.86 -0.05
C SER A 118 12.36 5.21 0.48
N VAL A 119 11.61 5.76 1.45
CA VAL A 119 11.98 6.99 2.13
C VAL A 119 11.96 6.77 3.64
N ASP A 120 12.98 7.28 4.31
CA ASP A 120 13.05 7.37 5.77
C ASP A 120 12.21 8.57 6.25
N LEU A 121 11.48 8.37 7.35
CA LEU A 121 10.57 9.36 7.94
C LEU A 121 11.20 10.14 9.11
N GLY A 122 12.50 9.93 9.37
CA GLY A 122 13.21 10.56 10.48
C GLY A 122 12.98 9.89 11.83
N GLY A 123 12.42 8.68 11.82
CA GLY A 123 12.16 7.86 13.00
C GLY A 123 10.79 7.19 12.99
N PRO A 124 10.51 6.31 13.97
CA PRO A 124 9.24 5.58 14.04
C PRO A 124 8.05 6.52 14.26
N THR A 125 7.12 6.56 13.32
CA THR A 125 5.96 7.46 13.34
C THR A 125 4.71 6.80 12.74
N ALA A 126 3.53 7.32 13.11
CA ALA A 126 2.24 7.05 12.48
C ALA A 126 1.54 8.37 12.11
N LEU A 127 2.24 9.51 12.19
CA LEU A 127 1.66 10.82 11.94
C LEU A 127 1.45 11.05 10.44
N THR A 128 0.25 11.45 10.08
CA THR A 128 -0.12 11.83 8.70
C THR A 128 0.80 12.94 8.17
N SER A 129 1.15 13.91 9.03
CA SER A 129 2.03 15.03 8.71
C SER A 129 3.46 14.63 8.30
N LYS A 130 3.90 13.42 8.68
CA LYS A 130 5.21 12.86 8.29
C LYS A 130 5.10 11.87 7.13
N ILE A 131 4.11 10.96 7.17
CA ILE A 131 3.94 9.90 6.19
C ILE A 131 3.51 10.45 4.81
N VAL A 132 2.52 11.34 4.78
CA VAL A 132 1.99 11.87 3.50
C VAL A 132 3.04 12.66 2.73
N PRO A 133 3.73 13.66 3.32
CA PRO A 133 4.78 14.37 2.59
C PRO A 133 5.96 13.48 2.20
N GLY A 134 6.30 12.49 3.03
CA GLY A 134 7.32 11.49 2.72
C GLY A 134 6.98 10.68 1.48
N ALA A 135 5.76 10.13 1.42
CA ALA A 135 5.29 9.36 0.28
C ALA A 135 5.18 10.18 -1.00
N LEU A 136 4.71 11.44 -0.91
CA LEU A 136 4.61 12.34 -2.05
C LEU A 136 5.99 12.74 -2.61
N ARG A 137 6.94 13.12 -1.74
CA ARG A 137 8.31 13.40 -2.18
C ARG A 137 8.94 12.19 -2.88
N LEU A 138 8.71 10.98 -2.34
CA LEU A 138 9.19 9.77 -2.97
C LEU A 138 8.55 9.56 -4.33
N PHE A 139 7.24 9.77 -4.46
CA PHE A 139 6.52 9.66 -5.72
C PHE A 139 7.09 10.60 -6.78
N GLU A 140 7.29 11.88 -6.45
CA GLU A 140 7.89 12.88 -7.34
C GLU A 140 9.33 12.53 -7.77
N GLN A 141 10.07 11.81 -6.92
CA GLN A 141 11.43 11.41 -7.23
C GLN A 141 11.53 10.19 -8.16
N ILE A 142 10.58 9.24 -8.03
CA ILE A 142 10.68 7.95 -8.72
C ILE A 142 9.73 7.82 -9.92
N ALA A 143 8.59 8.50 -9.91
CA ALA A 143 7.60 8.35 -10.97
C ALA A 143 7.92 9.27 -12.14
N ASP A 144 7.96 8.70 -13.33
CA ASP A 144 8.11 9.47 -14.57
C ASP A 144 6.81 10.27 -14.83
N PRO A 145 6.88 11.61 -14.91
CA PRO A 145 5.69 12.45 -15.08
C PRO A 145 4.98 12.26 -16.43
N ASP A 146 5.67 11.75 -17.42
CA ASP A 146 5.12 11.53 -18.77
C ASP A 146 4.42 10.18 -18.92
N LEU A 147 4.55 9.30 -17.90
CA LEU A 147 3.98 7.96 -17.95
C LEU A 147 2.67 7.85 -17.18
N PRO A 148 1.59 7.34 -17.80
CA PRO A 148 0.34 7.11 -17.11
C PRO A 148 0.49 5.97 -16.09
N VAL A 149 0.01 6.22 -14.87
CA VAL A 149 0.09 5.28 -13.75
C VAL A 149 -1.11 4.34 -13.78
N ARG A 150 -0.86 3.05 -13.55
CA ARG A 150 -1.90 2.01 -13.50
C ARG A 150 -1.99 1.31 -12.16
N ARG A 151 -0.90 1.23 -11.42
CA ARG A 151 -0.83 0.53 -10.12
C ARG A 151 0.00 1.32 -9.13
N ILE A 152 -0.46 1.38 -7.90
CA ILE A 152 0.27 1.97 -6.78
C ILE A 152 0.23 0.99 -5.62
N THR A 153 1.39 0.76 -5.00
CA THR A 153 1.50 -0.01 -3.76
C THR A 153 2.33 0.80 -2.78
N LEU A 154 1.79 1.01 -1.59
CA LEU A 154 2.47 1.73 -0.50
C LEU A 154 2.58 0.80 0.71
N THR A 155 3.77 0.68 1.26
CA THR A 155 4.08 -0.23 2.36
C THR A 155 4.86 0.49 3.46
N ALA A 156 4.37 0.42 4.69
CA ALA A 156 5.12 0.77 5.89
C ALA A 156 6.05 -0.38 6.24
N ASN A 157 7.34 -0.10 6.38
CA ASN A 157 8.35 -1.12 6.67
C ASN A 157 8.72 -1.12 8.16
N ARG A 158 9.23 -2.25 8.64
CA ARG A 158 9.74 -2.40 10.01
C ARG A 158 8.75 -1.83 11.04
N VAL A 159 7.46 -2.15 10.88
CA VAL A 159 6.43 -1.71 11.81
C VAL A 159 6.66 -2.33 13.18
N ILE A 160 6.57 -1.51 14.22
CA ILE A 160 6.72 -1.91 15.61
C ILE A 160 5.58 -1.35 16.46
N PRO A 161 5.26 -1.96 17.61
CA PRO A 161 4.30 -1.39 18.53
C PRO A 161 4.74 -0.01 19.01
N LYS A 162 3.84 0.97 18.99
CA LYS A 162 4.13 2.33 19.48
C LYS A 162 4.63 2.34 20.93
N ALA A 163 4.09 1.43 21.76
CA ALA A 163 4.49 1.30 23.17
C ALA A 163 5.94 0.86 23.38
N SER A 164 6.57 0.23 22.37
CA SER A 164 7.97 -0.22 22.44
C SER A 164 8.98 0.83 21.98
N VAL A 165 8.51 2.00 21.52
CA VAL A 165 9.38 3.06 21.02
C VAL A 165 9.83 3.96 22.16
N VAL A 166 11.15 4.06 22.34
CA VAL A 166 11.77 5.08 23.17
C VAL A 166 11.90 6.34 22.32
N VAL A 167 11.13 7.37 22.65
CA VAL A 167 11.18 8.67 21.95
C VAL A 167 12.35 9.47 22.49
N GLN A 168 13.34 9.69 21.64
CA GLN A 168 14.38 10.68 21.91
C GLN A 168 13.91 12.01 21.30
N CYS A 169 13.52 12.96 22.15
CA CYS A 169 13.12 14.29 21.69
C CYS A 169 14.34 15.09 21.28
N ASN A 170 14.29 15.69 20.10
CA ASN A 170 15.24 16.70 19.64
C ASN A 170 14.75 18.09 20.04
N PHE A 171 15.67 19.05 20.07
CA PHE A 171 15.34 20.43 20.42
C PHE A 171 14.34 21.11 19.46
N TRP A 172 14.22 20.59 18.24
CA TRP A 172 13.34 21.09 17.17
C TRP A 172 12.00 20.35 17.06
N ASP A 173 11.80 19.31 17.89
CA ASP A 173 10.54 18.55 17.88
C ASP A 173 9.42 19.35 18.55
N ASP A 174 8.19 19.17 18.07
CA ASP A 174 6.96 19.67 18.71
C ASP A 174 6.14 18.50 19.31
N PRO A 175 6.51 18.02 20.50
CA PRO A 175 5.79 16.89 21.11
C PRO A 175 4.33 17.18 21.41
N ALA A 176 3.97 18.45 21.62
CA ALA A 176 2.59 18.85 21.88
C ALA A 176 1.73 18.78 20.63
N GLY A 177 2.27 19.26 19.50
CA GLY A 177 1.64 19.16 18.19
C GLY A 177 1.47 17.70 17.76
N GLU A 178 2.51 16.86 17.92
CA GLU A 178 2.45 15.44 17.61
C GLU A 178 1.39 14.69 18.44
N LYS A 179 1.28 15.00 19.75
CA LYS A 179 0.24 14.43 20.61
C LYS A 179 -1.15 14.86 20.16
N ARG A 180 -1.34 16.13 19.80
CA ARG A 180 -2.61 16.65 19.28
C ARG A 180 -3.00 15.97 17.97
N GLU A 181 -2.09 15.86 17.03
CA GLU A 181 -2.33 15.19 15.75
C GLU A 181 -2.70 13.72 15.97
N HIS A 182 -1.95 13.01 16.80
CA HIS A 182 -2.25 11.62 17.13
C HIS A 182 -3.63 11.45 17.79
N ALA A 183 -4.01 12.33 18.71
CA ALA A 183 -5.35 12.32 19.32
C ALA A 183 -6.45 12.56 18.26
N LEU A 184 -6.21 13.48 17.32
CA LEU A 184 -7.12 13.72 16.21
C LEU A 184 -7.26 12.49 15.30
N GLN A 185 -6.16 11.82 14.97
CA GLN A 185 -6.19 10.58 14.18
C GLN A 185 -6.94 9.47 14.94
N GLN A 186 -6.77 9.32 16.25
CA GLN A 186 -7.52 8.36 17.06
C GLN A 186 -9.03 8.66 17.03
N ALA A 187 -9.42 9.92 17.19
CA ALA A 187 -10.81 10.34 17.07
C ALA A 187 -11.39 10.03 15.68
N PHE A 188 -10.61 10.28 14.62
CA PHE A 188 -10.98 9.98 13.26
C PHE A 188 -11.23 8.47 13.06
N VAL A 189 -10.33 7.63 13.54
CA VAL A 189 -10.47 6.17 13.51
C VAL A 189 -11.69 5.72 14.30
N ALA A 190 -11.92 6.28 15.51
CA ALA A 190 -13.05 5.93 16.36
C ALA A 190 -14.41 6.25 15.69
N VAL A 191 -14.52 7.42 15.04
CA VAL A 191 -15.73 7.79 14.28
C VAL A 191 -15.97 6.81 13.11
N ARG A 192 -14.93 6.52 12.32
CA ARG A 192 -15.04 5.57 11.19
C ARG A 192 -15.41 4.16 11.64
N LYS A 193 -14.88 3.71 12.77
CA LYS A 193 -15.19 2.40 13.34
C LYS A 193 -16.66 2.30 13.79
N ARG A 194 -17.20 3.40 14.33
CA ARG A 194 -18.57 3.42 14.87
C ARG A 194 -19.64 3.66 13.81
N TYR A 195 -19.36 4.50 12.83
CA TYR A 195 -20.35 5.00 11.87
C TYR A 195 -20.08 4.59 10.42
N GLY A 196 -19.00 3.85 10.17
CA GLY A 196 -18.57 3.41 8.84
C GLY A 196 -17.44 4.25 8.26
N LYS A 197 -16.70 3.64 7.32
CA LYS A 197 -15.49 4.24 6.75
C LYS A 197 -15.73 5.58 6.04
N ASN A 198 -16.92 5.78 5.47
CA ASN A 198 -17.30 7.00 4.76
C ASN A 198 -18.04 8.03 5.64
N ALA A 199 -18.20 7.78 6.95
CA ALA A 199 -18.83 8.74 7.86
C ALA A 199 -17.95 9.97 8.13
N LEU A 200 -16.64 9.83 7.97
CA LEU A 200 -15.67 10.92 8.10
C LEU A 200 -14.56 10.72 7.08
N PHE A 201 -14.29 11.74 6.27
CA PHE A 201 -13.30 11.71 5.18
C PHE A 201 -12.57 13.04 5.05
N ARG A 202 -11.47 13.07 4.29
CA ARG A 202 -10.71 14.29 4.02
C ARG A 202 -11.32 15.06 2.85
N GLY A 203 -11.15 16.38 2.82
CA GLY A 203 -11.61 17.18 1.70
C GLY A 203 -11.02 16.75 0.35
N MET A 204 -9.81 16.19 0.33
CA MET A 204 -9.19 15.64 -0.88
C MET A 204 -9.95 14.43 -1.46
N ASP A 205 -10.66 13.68 -0.62
CA ASP A 205 -11.44 12.50 -1.03
C ASP A 205 -12.67 12.87 -1.89
N LEU A 206 -13.00 14.18 -1.97
CA LEU A 206 -14.06 14.75 -2.83
C LEU A 206 -13.56 15.27 -4.18
N LEU A 207 -12.24 15.26 -4.40
CA LEU A 207 -11.68 15.71 -5.67
C LEU A 207 -12.04 14.74 -6.80
N GLU A 208 -12.11 15.28 -8.01
CA GLU A 208 -12.24 14.48 -9.21
C GLU A 208 -11.09 13.46 -9.28
N ASN A 209 -11.37 12.24 -9.64
CA ASN A 209 -10.42 11.11 -9.65
C ASN A 209 -9.95 10.58 -8.27
N ALA A 210 -10.43 11.14 -7.14
CA ALA A 210 -10.23 10.51 -5.83
C ALA A 210 -10.93 9.14 -5.74
N ARG A 211 -10.35 8.21 -4.97
CA ARG A 211 -10.81 6.82 -4.93
C ARG A 211 -11.21 6.34 -3.55
N THR A 212 -10.86 7.06 -2.48
CA THR A 212 -11.07 6.61 -1.10
C THR A 212 -12.52 6.23 -0.82
N LEU A 213 -13.48 7.07 -1.17
CA LEU A 213 -14.90 6.83 -0.87
C LEU A 213 -15.43 5.60 -1.60
N THR A 214 -15.16 5.49 -2.90
CA THR A 214 -15.55 4.33 -3.72
C THR A 214 -14.90 3.05 -3.21
N ARG A 215 -13.60 3.10 -2.90
CA ARG A 215 -12.84 1.94 -2.43
C ARG A 215 -13.30 1.44 -1.06
N ASN A 216 -13.79 2.31 -0.20
CA ASN A 216 -14.35 1.91 1.09
C ASN A 216 -15.62 1.06 0.98
N GLU A 217 -16.29 1.11 -0.17
CA GLU A 217 -17.49 0.32 -0.52
C GLU A 217 -17.14 -0.98 -1.25
N GLU A 218 -15.88 -1.13 -1.69
CA GLU A 218 -15.42 -2.34 -2.39
C GLU A 218 -14.98 -3.42 -1.38
N ILE A 219 -15.29 -4.68 -1.69
CA ILE A 219 -14.82 -5.86 -0.97
C ILE A 219 -13.74 -6.53 -1.80
N GLY A 220 -12.49 -6.59 -1.27
CA GLY A 220 -11.37 -7.19 -2.01
C GLY A 220 -11.02 -6.50 -3.34
N GLY A 221 -11.40 -5.21 -3.50
CA GLY A 221 -11.16 -4.44 -4.72
C GLY A 221 -12.25 -4.60 -5.79
N HIS A 222 -13.35 -5.25 -5.44
CA HIS A 222 -14.53 -5.42 -6.31
C HIS A 222 -15.77 -4.87 -5.63
N ARG A 223 -16.69 -4.31 -6.41
CA ARG A 223 -18.02 -3.99 -5.91
C ARG A 223 -18.78 -5.28 -5.64
N ALA A 224 -19.38 -5.37 -4.43
CA ALA A 224 -20.26 -6.47 -4.06
C ALA A 224 -21.59 -6.35 -4.81
#